data_f76b73d5edf233447e539c849e5f9c52
#
_entry.id   f76b73d5edf233447e539c849e5f9c52
#
_cell.length_a   1.000
_cell.length_b   1.000
_cell.length_c   1.000
_cell.angle_alpha   90.00
_cell.angle_beta   90.00
_cell.angle_gamma   90.00
#
_symmetry.space_group_name_H-M   'P 1'
#
loop_
_entity.id
_entity.type
_entity.pdbx_description
1 polymer ?
#
loop_
_entity_poly.entity_id
_entity_poly.type
_entity_poly.pdbx_seq_one_letter_code
_entity_poly.pdbx_strand_id
1 'polypeptide(L)'
;MGLLIDGKWHTDWYDTKATKGKFVRKDSSFRNWVTADGEAGPSGDGGFKAEAGRYHLYVSMACPWAHRTLIFRRLKGLEDKISVSVVNAFMGDEGW
;
A
#
# COMPACT_ATOMS: atom_id res chain seq x y z
N MET A 1 -14.78 -2.75 -6.21
CA MET A 1 -13.33 -2.54 -6.41
C MET A 1 -13.12 -1.51 -7.50
N GLY A 2 -12.02 -0.78 -7.47
CA GLY A 2 -11.76 0.24 -8.47
C GLY A 2 -10.30 0.69 -8.47
N LEU A 3 -10.01 1.67 -9.31
CA LEU A 3 -8.67 2.22 -9.49
C LEU A 3 -8.72 3.75 -9.49
N LEU A 4 -7.74 4.37 -8.89
CA LEU A 4 -7.52 5.81 -9.00
C LEU A 4 -6.55 6.07 -10.15
N ILE A 5 -7.02 6.77 -11.19
CA ILE A 5 -6.24 7.10 -12.38
C ILE A 5 -6.28 8.61 -12.57
N ASP A 6 -5.14 9.28 -12.57
CA ASP A 6 -5.00 10.72 -12.75
C ASP A 6 -5.95 11.54 -11.84
N GLY A 7 -6.05 11.12 -10.57
CA GLY A 7 -6.90 11.77 -9.58
C GLY A 7 -8.40 11.52 -9.72
N LYS A 8 -8.82 10.64 -10.64
CA LYS A 8 -10.22 10.23 -10.82
C LYS A 8 -10.41 8.77 -10.45
N TRP A 9 -11.48 8.49 -9.71
CA TRP A 9 -11.87 7.14 -9.37
C TRP A 9 -12.59 6.45 -10.52
N HIS A 10 -12.16 5.22 -10.85
CA HIS A 10 -12.76 4.35 -11.85
C HIS A 10 -13.22 3.06 -11.18
N THR A 11 -14.44 2.64 -11.45
CA THR A 11 -15.00 1.37 -10.94
C THR A 11 -14.56 0.16 -11.77
N ASP A 12 -13.89 0.40 -12.90
CA ASP A 12 -13.39 -0.64 -13.77
C ASP A 12 -12.30 -1.46 -13.07
N TRP A 13 -12.25 -2.73 -13.42
CA TRP A 13 -11.25 -3.67 -12.94
C TRP A 13 -10.35 -4.10 -14.09
N TYR A 14 -9.48 -5.05 -13.85
CA TYR A 14 -8.61 -5.56 -14.90
C TYR A 14 -9.40 -6.15 -16.07
N ASP A 15 -9.08 -5.75 -17.30
CA ASP A 15 -9.70 -6.29 -18.51
C ASP A 15 -9.16 -7.69 -18.82
N THR A 16 -9.88 -8.71 -18.38
CA THR A 16 -9.51 -10.10 -18.63
C THR A 16 -9.81 -10.54 -20.07
N LYS A 17 -10.62 -9.79 -20.83
CA LYS A 17 -10.87 -10.08 -22.25
C LYS A 17 -9.65 -9.83 -23.10
N ALA A 18 -8.92 -8.73 -22.85
CA ALA A 18 -7.68 -8.42 -23.55
C ALA A 18 -6.56 -9.46 -23.28
N THR A 19 -6.63 -10.19 -22.15
CA THR A 19 -5.66 -11.20 -21.74
C THR A 19 -6.12 -12.64 -21.96
N LYS A 20 -7.17 -12.85 -22.78
CA LYS A 20 -7.76 -14.18 -23.06
C LYS A 20 -8.21 -14.91 -21.79
N GLY A 21 -8.83 -14.20 -20.87
CA GLY A 21 -9.32 -14.74 -19.60
C GLY A 21 -8.26 -14.86 -18.50
N LYS A 22 -7.00 -14.51 -18.75
CA LYS A 22 -5.96 -14.51 -17.72
C LYS A 22 -6.03 -13.25 -16.88
N PHE A 23 -5.92 -13.39 -15.57
CA PHE A 23 -5.73 -12.27 -14.66
C PHE A 23 -4.27 -11.81 -14.71
N VAL A 24 -4.00 -10.71 -15.41
CA VAL A 24 -2.67 -10.11 -15.48
C VAL A 24 -2.66 -8.86 -14.61
N ARG A 25 -1.87 -8.89 -13.54
CA ARG A 25 -1.71 -7.77 -12.63
C ARG A 25 -0.57 -6.88 -13.09
N LYS A 26 -0.82 -5.56 -13.12
CA LYS A 26 0.21 -4.57 -13.37
C LYS A 26 1.22 -4.56 -12.22
N ASP A 27 2.50 -4.44 -12.52
CA ASP A 27 3.53 -4.31 -11.50
C ASP A 27 3.33 -3.06 -10.65
N SER A 28 3.70 -3.14 -9.38
CA SER A 28 3.64 -2.00 -8.49
C SER A 28 4.61 -0.91 -8.96
N SER A 29 4.13 0.33 -9.03
CA SER A 29 4.93 1.51 -9.40
C SER A 29 5.55 2.22 -8.18
N PHE A 30 5.05 1.97 -6.99
CA PHE A 30 5.58 2.55 -5.76
C PHE A 30 6.73 1.68 -5.24
N ARG A 31 7.97 2.06 -5.56
CA ARG A 31 9.17 1.28 -5.26
C ARG A 31 10.16 1.99 -4.34
N ASN A 32 9.82 3.19 -3.87
CA ASN A 32 10.70 3.94 -2.98
C ASN A 32 10.76 3.32 -1.58
N TRP A 33 11.89 3.42 -0.96
CA TRP A 33 12.16 2.84 0.34
C TRP A 33 12.17 3.89 1.44
N VAL A 34 11.92 3.44 2.66
CA VAL A 34 12.24 4.19 3.87
C VAL A 34 13.66 3.79 4.30
N THR A 35 14.57 4.73 4.27
CA THR A 35 15.99 4.51 4.57
C THR A 35 16.46 5.42 5.72
N ALA A 36 17.59 5.10 6.33
CA ALA A 36 18.11 5.84 7.47
C ALA A 36 18.40 7.32 7.15
N ASP A 37 18.88 7.59 5.96
CA ASP A 37 19.28 8.92 5.48
C ASP A 37 18.27 9.57 4.51
N GLY A 38 17.30 8.82 4.02
CA GLY A 38 16.33 9.28 3.03
C GLY A 38 16.76 9.10 1.58
N GLU A 39 17.93 8.54 1.36
CA GLU A 39 18.42 8.23 0.01
C GLU A 39 17.67 7.04 -0.61
N ALA A 40 17.82 6.87 -1.92
CA ALA A 40 17.17 5.78 -2.65
C ALA A 40 17.59 4.41 -2.09
N GLY A 41 16.62 3.52 -1.91
CA GLY A 41 16.86 2.12 -1.59
C GLY A 41 17.20 1.28 -2.83
N PRO A 42 17.31 -0.05 -2.65
CA PRO A 42 17.78 -0.95 -3.71
C PRO A 42 16.96 -0.97 -4.99
N SER A 43 15.68 -0.62 -4.93
CA SER A 43 14.74 -0.71 -6.07
C SER A 43 13.95 0.57 -6.32
N GLY A 44 14.28 1.67 -5.64
CA GLY A 44 13.60 2.95 -5.78
C GLY A 44 14.46 4.01 -6.46
N ASP A 45 13.82 4.98 -7.09
CA ASP A 45 14.48 6.16 -7.68
C ASP A 45 14.68 7.27 -6.64
N GLY A 46 13.98 7.18 -5.51
CA GLY A 46 14.09 8.08 -4.37
C GLY A 46 13.80 7.35 -3.07
N GLY A 47 13.93 8.05 -1.96
CA GLY A 47 13.70 7.47 -0.64
C GLY A 47 12.99 8.43 0.30
N PHE A 48 12.62 7.88 1.45
CA PHE A 48 12.02 8.61 2.57
C PHE A 48 12.85 8.36 3.81
N LYS A 49 13.18 9.41 4.54
CA LYS A 49 13.96 9.28 5.77
C LYS A 49 13.14 8.58 6.86
N ALA A 50 13.75 7.63 7.53
CA ALA A 50 13.17 6.96 8.70
C ALA A 50 13.13 7.93 9.89
N GLU A 51 11.93 8.36 10.24
CA GLU A 51 11.68 9.30 11.34
C GLU A 51 10.49 8.82 12.16
N ALA A 52 10.62 8.78 13.47
CA ALA A 52 9.52 8.47 14.37
C ALA A 52 8.41 9.53 14.25
N GLY A 53 7.15 9.09 14.15
CA GLY A 53 5.99 9.97 14.05
C GLY A 53 5.75 10.58 12.66
N ARG A 54 6.61 10.32 11.70
CA ARG A 54 6.46 10.83 10.33
C ARG A 54 5.42 10.07 9.51
N TYR A 55 5.29 8.77 9.74
CA TYR A 55 4.48 7.86 8.91
C TYR A 55 3.23 7.42 9.62
N HIS A 56 2.17 7.26 8.85
CA HIS A 56 0.91 6.71 9.31
C HIS A 56 0.47 5.56 8.39
N LEU A 57 0.03 4.46 8.99
CA LEU A 57 -0.37 3.26 8.28
C LEU A 57 -1.90 3.14 8.27
N TYR A 58 -2.50 3.10 7.08
CA TYR A 58 -3.91 2.77 6.90
C TYR A 58 -4.04 1.31 6.53
N VAL A 59 -4.87 0.56 7.25
CA VAL A 59 -5.04 -0.88 7.06
C VAL A 59 -6.51 -1.26 7.05
N SER A 60 -6.83 -2.31 6.28
CA SER A 60 -8.09 -3.04 6.41
C SER A 60 -7.81 -4.38 7.07
N MET A 61 -8.61 -4.75 8.08
CA MET A 61 -8.52 -6.06 8.72
C MET A 61 -8.94 -7.22 7.80
N ALA A 62 -9.61 -6.91 6.69
CA ALA A 62 -9.92 -7.88 5.64
C ALA A 62 -8.73 -8.17 4.70
N CYS A 63 -7.66 -7.39 4.77
CA CYS A 63 -6.53 -7.49 3.86
C CYS A 63 -5.37 -8.31 4.45
N PRO A 64 -5.03 -9.47 3.87
CA PRO A 64 -3.92 -10.30 4.37
C PRO A 64 -2.54 -9.63 4.19
N TRP A 65 -2.39 -8.75 3.22
CA TRP A 65 -1.16 -7.96 3.03
C TRP A 65 -0.96 -6.94 4.15
N ALA A 66 -2.03 -6.27 4.58
CA ALA A 66 -2.01 -5.37 5.72
C ALA A 66 -1.66 -6.09 7.02
N HIS A 67 -2.14 -7.34 7.18
CA HIS A 67 -1.81 -8.17 8.34
C HIS A 67 -0.30 -8.39 8.48
N ARG A 68 0.39 -8.69 7.40
CA ARG A 68 1.86 -8.81 7.40
C ARG A 68 2.55 -7.52 7.84
N THR A 69 2.07 -6.39 7.36
CA THR A 69 2.62 -5.08 7.72
C THR A 69 2.45 -4.80 9.21
N LEU A 70 1.28 -5.13 9.79
CA LEU A 70 1.02 -5.00 11.22
C LEU A 70 1.93 -5.91 12.06
N ILE A 71 2.16 -7.16 11.62
CA ILE A 71 3.07 -8.08 12.28
C ILE A 71 4.49 -7.49 12.32
N PHE A 72 5.00 -7.02 11.20
CA PHE A 72 6.34 -6.41 11.13
C PHE A 72 6.44 -5.14 11.98
N ARG A 73 5.41 -4.29 11.98
CA ARG A 73 5.34 -3.11 12.84
C ARG A 73 5.56 -3.50 14.30
N ARG A 74 4.89 -4.55 14.78
CA ARG A 74 5.03 -5.04 16.15
C ARG A 74 6.39 -5.69 16.40
N LEU A 75 6.82 -6.61 15.54
CA LEU A 75 8.11 -7.32 15.68
C LEU A 75 9.31 -6.39 15.68
N LYS A 76 9.24 -5.29 14.96
CA LYS A 76 10.30 -4.29 14.87
C LYS A 76 10.19 -3.18 15.93
N GLY A 77 9.23 -3.26 16.86
CA GLY A 77 9.05 -2.27 17.91
C GLY A 77 8.68 -0.87 17.39
N LEU A 78 7.87 -0.81 16.32
CA LEU A 78 7.51 0.45 15.66
C LEU A 78 6.13 0.99 16.08
N GLU A 79 5.50 0.39 17.08
CA GLU A 79 4.12 0.74 17.47
C GLU A 79 3.99 2.18 18.00
N ASP A 80 5.02 2.70 18.64
CA ASP A 80 5.09 4.09 19.10
C ASP A 80 5.68 5.07 18.04
N LYS A 81 6.16 4.57 16.92
CA LYS A 81 6.82 5.36 15.86
C LYS A 81 5.98 5.52 14.61
N ILE A 82 5.09 4.57 14.34
CA ILE A 82 4.19 4.56 13.18
C ILE A 82 2.77 4.34 13.70
N SER A 83 1.93 5.36 13.62
CA SER A 83 0.52 5.27 13.99
C SER A 83 -0.30 4.48 12.97
N VAL A 84 -1.46 3.97 13.38
CA VAL A 84 -2.33 3.13 12.55
C VAL A 84 -3.77 3.62 12.62
N SER A 85 -4.43 3.64 11.46
CA SER A 85 -5.89 3.72 11.35
C SER A 85 -6.42 2.49 10.63
N VAL A 86 -7.51 1.95 11.16
CA VAL A 86 -8.19 0.80 10.57
C VAL A 86 -9.39 1.30 9.79
N VAL A 87 -9.42 1.01 8.49
CA VAL A 87 -10.57 1.34 7.63
C VAL A 87 -11.67 0.28 7.79
N ASN A 88 -12.89 0.62 7.37
CA ASN A 88 -13.99 -0.34 7.37
C ASN A 88 -13.62 -1.54 6.47
N ALA A 89 -13.90 -2.75 6.92
CA ALA A 89 -13.63 -3.97 6.15
C ALA A 89 -14.53 -4.12 4.91
N PHE A 90 -15.66 -3.42 4.89
CA PHE A 90 -16.56 -3.40 3.73
C PHE A 90 -15.96 -2.55 2.61
N MET A 91 -15.76 -3.15 1.45
CA MET A 91 -15.29 -2.47 0.26
C MET A 91 -16.50 -1.98 -0.54
N GLY A 92 -16.76 -0.67 -0.49
CA GLY A 92 -17.80 -0.02 -1.28
C GLY A 92 -17.35 0.30 -2.71
N ASP A 93 -18.13 1.13 -3.40
CA ASP A 93 -17.81 1.53 -4.77
C ASP A 93 -16.52 2.36 -4.88
N GLU A 94 -16.18 3.09 -3.84
CA GLU A 94 -14.95 3.89 -3.75
C GLU A 94 -13.77 3.13 -3.12
N GLY A 95 -13.91 1.84 -2.91
CA GLY A 95 -12.87 1.01 -2.28
C GLY A 95 -12.93 1.02 -0.75
N TRP A 96 -11.80 0.74 -0.15
CA TRP A 96 -11.63 0.84 1.31
C TRP A 96 -11.28 2.25 1.72
#